data_da8087b6d68126baebf004364c81f92c
#
_entry.id   da8087b6d68126baebf004364c81f92c
#
_cell.length_a   1.000
_cell.length_b   1.000
_cell.length_c   1.000
_cell.angle_alpha   90.00
_cell.angle_beta   90.00
_cell.angle_gamma   90.00
#
_symmetry.space_group_name_H-M   'P 1'
#
loop_
_entity.id
_entity.type
_entity.pdbx_description
1 polymer ?
#
loop_
_entity_poly.entity_id
_entity_poly.type
_entity_poly.pdbx_seq_one_letter_code
_entity_poly.pdbx_strand_id
1 'polypeptide(L)'
;MPGHTLETKLQIIQAAKTLFKEQNIIGVTMAQIAEVARLGRATIYRYFRSKEEILAEVLQNESENIMRRLIEITKGAKTAAEKLKRYAVARTEAVQEFMEIYRKSLQTKNLFSPRIINVFNNLLSKELELLKSIFEEGIRTGEFGAFDAQVAAEGIIAALCGMEAIEFFGRLPKQWPKKTEKFLELMINGMKSLKKGRVENEEANEDAAN
;
A
#
# COMPACT_ATOMS: atom_id res chain seq x y z
N MET A 1 -7.80 -33.72 4.31
CA MET A 1 -6.61 -33.09 4.87
C MET A 1 -6.61 -31.62 4.49
N PRO A 2 -7.01 -30.66 5.36
CA PRO A 2 -7.12 -29.22 5.02
C PRO A 2 -5.78 -28.56 4.70
N GLY A 3 -4.67 -28.99 5.30
CA GLY A 3 -3.34 -28.39 5.09
C GLY A 3 -2.81 -28.52 3.67
N HIS A 4 -2.98 -29.64 3.03
CA HIS A 4 -2.53 -29.88 1.64
C HIS A 4 -3.24 -28.96 0.62
N THR A 5 -4.46 -28.55 0.91
CA THR A 5 -5.25 -27.69 0.01
C THR A 5 -4.74 -26.25 0.01
N LEU A 6 -4.39 -25.71 1.18
CA LEU A 6 -3.85 -24.36 1.31
C LEU A 6 -2.43 -24.26 0.74
N GLU A 7 -1.58 -25.23 1.05
CA GLU A 7 -0.21 -25.29 0.55
C GLU A 7 -0.17 -25.37 -0.99
N THR A 8 -1.00 -26.22 -1.59
CA THR A 8 -1.13 -26.33 -3.05
C THR A 8 -1.62 -24.99 -3.67
N LYS A 9 -2.60 -24.32 -3.05
CA LYS A 9 -3.08 -23.02 -3.52
C LYS A 9 -1.97 -21.98 -3.51
N LEU A 10 -1.19 -21.88 -2.43
CA LEU A 10 -0.06 -20.99 -2.30
C LEU A 10 1.05 -21.28 -3.31
N GLN A 11 1.33 -22.55 -3.57
CA GLN A 11 2.29 -22.99 -4.59
C GLN A 11 1.90 -22.50 -5.99
N ILE A 12 0.62 -22.61 -6.35
CA ILE A 12 0.09 -22.09 -7.61
C ILE A 12 0.25 -20.57 -7.71
N ILE A 13 -0.13 -19.85 -6.65
CA ILE A 13 -0.04 -18.40 -6.58
C ILE A 13 1.42 -17.93 -6.72
N GLN A 14 2.36 -18.59 -6.05
CA GLN A 14 3.77 -18.23 -6.13
C GLN A 14 4.35 -18.48 -7.54
N ALA A 15 4.02 -19.61 -8.17
CA ALA A 15 4.42 -19.91 -9.54
C ALA A 15 3.86 -18.86 -10.53
N ALA A 16 2.59 -18.51 -10.38
CA ALA A 16 1.96 -17.49 -11.20
C ALA A 16 2.56 -16.08 -10.97
N LYS A 17 2.87 -15.71 -9.71
CA LYS A 17 3.55 -14.45 -9.39
C LYS A 17 4.87 -14.32 -10.14
N THR A 18 5.68 -15.36 -10.15
CA THR A 18 6.96 -15.38 -10.89
C THR A 18 6.73 -15.15 -12.38
N LEU A 19 5.83 -15.88 -13.00
CA LEU A 19 5.51 -15.74 -14.41
C LEU A 19 4.95 -14.36 -14.77
N PHE A 20 4.06 -13.79 -13.93
CA PHE A 20 3.49 -12.47 -14.16
C PHE A 20 4.50 -11.32 -13.98
N LYS A 21 5.54 -11.52 -13.17
CA LYS A 21 6.67 -10.59 -13.07
C LYS A 21 7.58 -10.64 -14.30
N GLU A 22 7.81 -11.81 -14.85
CA GLU A 22 8.71 -12.01 -16.00
C GLU A 22 8.03 -11.68 -17.33
N GLN A 23 6.76 -12.04 -17.46
CA GLN A 23 6.00 -11.98 -18.70
C GLN A 23 4.71 -11.18 -18.50
N ASN A 24 4.16 -10.68 -19.61
CA ASN A 24 2.79 -10.16 -19.61
C ASN A 24 1.80 -11.30 -19.36
N ILE A 25 0.74 -11.06 -18.57
CA ILE A 25 -0.32 -12.05 -18.30
C ILE A 25 -0.93 -12.63 -19.59
N ILE A 26 -0.97 -11.86 -20.69
CA ILE A 26 -1.49 -12.33 -21.99
C ILE A 26 -0.69 -13.53 -22.48
N GLY A 27 0.64 -13.49 -22.36
CA GLY A 27 1.54 -14.57 -22.78
C GLY A 27 1.55 -15.77 -21.86
N VAL A 28 1.12 -15.62 -20.59
CA VAL A 28 1.10 -16.71 -19.62
C VAL A 28 -0.11 -17.61 -19.83
N THR A 29 0.11 -18.92 -19.78
CA THR A 29 -0.93 -19.95 -19.89
C THR A 29 -1.10 -20.72 -18.58
N MET A 30 -2.27 -21.31 -18.37
CA MET A 30 -2.52 -22.22 -17.22
C MET A 30 -1.59 -23.42 -17.23
N ALA A 31 -1.12 -23.86 -18.41
CA ALA A 31 -0.17 -24.94 -18.56
C ALA A 31 1.22 -24.56 -18.04
N GLN A 32 1.71 -23.36 -18.36
CA GLN A 32 2.99 -22.86 -17.85
C GLN A 32 2.95 -22.67 -16.32
N ILE A 33 1.82 -22.18 -15.78
CA ILE A 33 1.65 -22.09 -14.32
C ILE A 33 1.72 -23.47 -13.68
N ALA A 34 1.08 -24.49 -14.27
CA ALA A 34 1.12 -25.86 -13.80
C ALA A 34 2.56 -26.43 -13.79
N GLU A 35 3.30 -26.18 -14.87
CA GLU A 35 4.69 -26.61 -15.03
C GLU A 35 5.59 -25.97 -13.96
N VAL A 36 5.56 -24.65 -13.81
CA VAL A 36 6.35 -23.92 -12.80
C VAL A 36 5.94 -24.33 -11.37
N ALA A 37 4.65 -24.55 -11.14
CA ALA A 37 4.13 -25.06 -9.87
C ALA A 37 4.44 -26.54 -9.63
N ARG A 38 5.00 -27.28 -10.62
CA ARG A 38 5.22 -28.73 -10.58
C ARG A 38 3.94 -29.52 -10.23
N LEU A 39 2.82 -29.10 -10.81
CA LEU A 39 1.50 -29.68 -10.59
C LEU A 39 0.88 -30.13 -11.92
N GLY A 40 0.00 -31.11 -11.86
CA GLY A 40 -0.80 -31.50 -13.02
C GLY A 40 -1.80 -30.42 -13.43
N ARG A 41 -2.09 -30.25 -14.73
CA ARG A 41 -3.07 -29.27 -15.24
C ARG A 41 -4.43 -29.43 -14.57
N ALA A 42 -4.91 -30.66 -14.38
CA ALA A 42 -6.17 -30.94 -13.69
C ALA A 42 -6.17 -30.38 -12.24
N THR A 43 -5.02 -30.43 -11.58
CA THR A 43 -4.87 -29.85 -10.24
C THR A 43 -5.06 -28.34 -10.27
N ILE A 44 -4.43 -27.64 -11.22
CA ILE A 44 -4.61 -26.18 -11.33
C ILE A 44 -6.08 -25.81 -11.53
N TYR A 45 -6.77 -26.48 -12.49
CA TYR A 45 -8.18 -26.18 -12.78
C TYR A 45 -9.13 -26.53 -11.63
N ARG A 46 -8.73 -27.37 -10.69
CA ARG A 46 -9.51 -27.62 -9.47
C ARG A 46 -9.51 -26.44 -8.51
N TYR A 47 -8.44 -25.62 -8.51
CA TYR A 47 -8.29 -24.45 -7.64
C TYR A 47 -8.71 -23.15 -8.31
N PHE A 48 -8.44 -23.01 -9.61
CA PHE A 48 -8.62 -21.77 -10.36
C PHE A 48 -9.18 -22.06 -11.74
N ARG A 49 -10.21 -21.29 -12.11
CA ARG A 49 -10.86 -21.44 -13.42
C ARG A 49 -10.11 -20.74 -14.54
N SER A 50 -9.35 -19.70 -14.22
CA SER A 50 -8.61 -18.89 -15.20
C SER A 50 -7.34 -18.26 -14.57
N LYS A 51 -6.43 -17.78 -15.41
CA LYS A 51 -5.25 -17.05 -14.99
C LYS A 51 -5.56 -15.68 -14.40
N GLU A 52 -6.67 -15.09 -14.78
CA GLU A 52 -7.18 -13.82 -14.23
C GLU A 52 -7.65 -14.02 -12.78
N GLU A 53 -8.22 -15.16 -12.47
CA GLU A 53 -8.57 -15.54 -11.11
C GLU A 53 -7.30 -15.73 -10.25
N ILE A 54 -6.28 -16.37 -10.81
CA ILE A 54 -4.98 -16.50 -10.14
C ILE A 54 -4.33 -15.12 -9.95
N LEU A 55 -4.41 -14.22 -10.95
CA LEU A 55 -3.89 -12.85 -10.81
C LEU A 55 -4.54 -12.12 -9.63
N ALA A 56 -5.85 -12.19 -9.49
CA ALA A 56 -6.55 -11.56 -8.36
C ALA A 56 -6.05 -12.10 -7.00
N GLU A 57 -5.78 -13.40 -6.90
CA GLU A 57 -5.21 -13.99 -5.69
C GLU A 57 -3.75 -13.60 -5.47
N VAL A 58 -2.95 -13.48 -6.54
CA VAL A 58 -1.57 -12.94 -6.45
C VAL A 58 -1.61 -11.52 -5.90
N LEU A 59 -2.45 -10.65 -6.47
CA LEU A 59 -2.59 -9.27 -6.00
C LEU A 59 -3.12 -9.19 -4.57
N GLN A 60 -4.06 -10.06 -4.19
CA GLN A 60 -4.55 -10.15 -2.81
C GLN A 60 -3.41 -10.50 -1.83
N ASN A 61 -2.61 -11.52 -2.13
CA ASN A 61 -1.48 -11.90 -1.29
C ASN A 61 -0.43 -10.79 -1.19
N GLU A 62 -0.15 -10.10 -2.31
CA GLU A 62 0.80 -8.99 -2.28
C GLU A 62 0.28 -7.82 -1.44
N SER A 63 -1.01 -7.50 -1.53
CA SER A 63 -1.62 -6.46 -0.69
C SER A 63 -1.53 -6.78 0.80
N GLU A 64 -1.73 -8.05 1.17
CA GLU A 64 -1.58 -8.52 2.54
C GLU A 64 -0.12 -8.46 3.03
N ASN A 65 0.84 -8.79 2.15
CA ASN A 65 2.27 -8.67 2.44
C ASN A 65 2.67 -7.20 2.65
N ILE A 66 2.17 -6.29 1.80
CA ILE A 66 2.36 -4.84 1.95
C ILE A 66 1.87 -4.41 3.33
N MET A 67 0.63 -4.68 3.69
CA MET A 67 0.07 -4.28 4.98
C MET A 67 0.84 -4.85 6.17
N ARG A 68 1.22 -6.12 6.11
CA ARG A 68 2.03 -6.74 7.17
C ARG A 68 3.36 -6.00 7.34
N ARG A 69 4.06 -5.71 6.23
CA ARG A 69 5.33 -4.97 6.25
C ARG A 69 5.15 -3.55 6.82
N LEU A 70 4.08 -2.84 6.43
CA LEU A 70 3.81 -1.48 6.92
C LEU A 70 3.53 -1.48 8.42
N ILE A 71 2.74 -2.42 8.92
CA ILE A 71 2.44 -2.57 10.34
C ILE A 71 3.72 -2.89 11.14
N GLU A 72 4.52 -3.83 10.68
CA GLU A 72 5.78 -4.23 11.34
C GLU A 72 6.76 -3.06 11.46
N ILE A 73 6.98 -2.34 10.36
CA ILE A 73 7.92 -1.22 10.31
C ILE A 73 7.47 -0.07 11.21
N THR A 74 6.18 0.21 11.29
CA THR A 74 5.64 1.27 12.13
C THR A 74 5.64 0.92 13.61
N LYS A 75 5.44 -0.35 13.98
CA LYS A 75 5.52 -0.81 15.38
C LYS A 75 6.88 -0.54 16.05
N GLY A 76 7.97 -0.62 15.28
CA GLY A 76 9.33 -0.39 15.79
C GLY A 76 9.72 1.08 15.99
N ALA A 77 8.84 2.03 15.63
CA ALA A 77 9.10 3.46 15.76
C ALA A 77 8.60 4.00 17.12
N LYS A 78 9.33 4.96 17.69
CA LYS A 78 9.04 5.53 19.01
C LYS A 78 8.07 6.70 18.98
N THR A 79 7.99 7.43 17.86
CA THR A 79 7.17 8.64 17.71
C THR A 79 6.28 8.53 16.48
N ALA A 80 5.16 9.29 16.46
CA ALA A 80 4.24 9.31 15.33
C ALA A 80 4.92 9.83 14.06
N ALA A 81 5.78 10.83 14.15
CA ALA A 81 6.56 11.33 13.01
C ALA A 81 7.51 10.26 12.45
N GLU A 82 8.18 9.49 13.33
CA GLU A 82 9.02 8.39 12.89
C GLU A 82 8.21 7.28 12.22
N LYS A 83 7.02 6.95 12.76
CA LYS A 83 6.09 5.98 12.14
C LYS A 83 5.70 6.42 10.74
N LEU A 84 5.34 7.69 10.55
CA LEU A 84 4.98 8.24 9.23
C LEU A 84 6.14 8.17 8.24
N LYS A 85 7.37 8.54 8.67
CA LYS A 85 8.56 8.44 7.81
C LYS A 85 8.83 7.02 7.37
N ARG A 86 8.82 6.07 8.31
CA ARG A 86 9.03 4.65 8.02
C ARG A 86 7.94 4.06 7.12
N TYR A 87 6.68 4.41 7.39
CA TYR A 87 5.55 4.04 6.55
C TYR A 87 5.76 4.47 5.10
N ALA A 88 6.10 5.73 4.88
CA ALA A 88 6.24 6.28 3.54
C ALA A 88 7.34 5.60 2.71
N VAL A 89 8.51 5.39 3.30
CA VAL A 89 9.61 4.69 2.64
C VAL A 89 9.20 3.26 2.29
N ALA A 90 8.69 2.52 3.28
CA ALA A 90 8.30 1.13 3.09
C ALA A 90 7.15 0.97 2.08
N ARG A 91 6.17 1.91 2.10
CA ARG A 91 5.06 1.91 1.16
C ARG A 91 5.54 2.13 -0.28
N THR A 92 6.40 3.13 -0.49
CA THR A 92 6.92 3.44 -1.82
C THR A 92 7.62 2.22 -2.43
N GLU A 93 8.45 1.52 -1.66
CA GLU A 93 9.13 0.31 -2.14
C GLU A 93 8.15 -0.86 -2.41
N ALA A 94 7.22 -1.09 -1.49
CA ALA A 94 6.30 -2.23 -1.58
C ALA A 94 5.27 -2.05 -2.71
N VAL A 95 4.78 -0.82 -2.91
CA VAL A 95 3.82 -0.51 -3.97
C VAL A 95 4.48 -0.57 -5.34
N GLN A 96 5.76 -0.22 -5.49
CA GLN A 96 6.48 -0.37 -6.76
C GLN A 96 6.46 -1.82 -7.26
N GLU A 97 6.73 -2.80 -6.37
CA GLU A 97 6.66 -4.24 -6.74
C GLU A 97 5.26 -4.66 -7.15
N PHE A 98 4.25 -4.24 -6.38
CA PHE A 98 2.86 -4.52 -6.66
C PHE A 98 2.42 -3.92 -8.00
N MET A 99 2.76 -2.66 -8.25
CA MET A 99 2.44 -1.96 -9.49
C MET A 99 3.18 -2.53 -10.70
N GLU A 100 4.36 -3.13 -10.52
CA GLU A 100 5.06 -3.82 -11.62
C GLU A 100 4.26 -5.02 -12.14
N ILE A 101 3.76 -5.87 -11.24
CA ILE A 101 2.90 -7.00 -11.60
C ILE A 101 1.62 -6.49 -12.27
N TYR A 102 0.99 -5.49 -11.68
CA TYR A 102 -0.25 -4.91 -12.18
C TYR A 102 -0.08 -4.28 -13.56
N ARG A 103 0.95 -3.47 -13.78
CA ARG A 103 1.26 -2.82 -15.04
C ARG A 103 1.45 -3.80 -16.20
N LYS A 104 2.18 -4.88 -15.97
CA LYS A 104 2.35 -5.95 -16.98
C LYS A 104 1.03 -6.64 -17.32
N SER A 105 0.07 -6.55 -16.43
CA SER A 105 -1.27 -7.13 -16.60
C SER A 105 -2.28 -6.19 -17.26
N LEU A 106 -1.99 -4.88 -17.41
CA LEU A 106 -2.90 -3.84 -17.91
C LEU A 106 -3.43 -4.05 -19.35
N GLN A 107 -2.80 -4.92 -20.12
CA GLN A 107 -3.22 -5.20 -21.50
C GLN A 107 -4.42 -6.17 -21.59
N THR A 108 -4.96 -6.62 -20.45
CA THR A 108 -6.13 -7.50 -20.44
C THR A 108 -7.42 -6.74 -20.16
N LYS A 109 -8.50 -7.10 -20.87
CA LYS A 109 -9.83 -6.49 -20.66
C LYS A 109 -10.40 -6.69 -19.25
N ASN A 110 -9.85 -7.63 -18.47
CA ASN A 110 -10.34 -8.02 -17.14
C ASN A 110 -9.68 -7.31 -15.98
N LEU A 111 -8.86 -6.31 -16.23
CA LEU A 111 -8.09 -5.59 -15.19
C LEU A 111 -8.97 -4.79 -14.25
N PHE A 112 -10.12 -4.37 -14.72
CA PHE A 112 -11.14 -3.68 -13.94
C PHE A 112 -12.22 -4.66 -13.43
N SER A 113 -11.84 -5.96 -13.25
CA SER A 113 -12.78 -6.89 -12.63
C SER A 113 -13.13 -6.44 -11.22
N PRO A 114 -14.37 -6.61 -10.77
CA PRO A 114 -14.78 -6.24 -9.41
C PRO A 114 -13.86 -6.84 -8.32
N ARG A 115 -13.32 -8.02 -8.58
CA ARG A 115 -12.42 -8.72 -7.66
C ARG A 115 -11.09 -7.98 -7.48
N ILE A 116 -10.49 -7.49 -8.57
CA ILE A 116 -9.24 -6.71 -8.51
C ILE A 116 -9.50 -5.34 -7.88
N ILE A 117 -10.59 -4.68 -8.25
CA ILE A 117 -10.99 -3.40 -7.62
C ILE A 117 -11.13 -3.57 -6.11
N ASN A 118 -11.76 -4.66 -5.65
CA ASN A 118 -11.91 -4.94 -4.22
C ASN A 118 -10.56 -5.14 -3.51
N VAL A 119 -9.56 -5.75 -4.17
CA VAL A 119 -8.21 -5.88 -3.60
C VAL A 119 -7.60 -4.51 -3.32
N PHE A 120 -7.69 -3.59 -4.29
CA PHE A 120 -7.20 -2.21 -4.12
C PHE A 120 -7.95 -1.46 -3.02
N ASN A 121 -9.28 -1.53 -3.02
CA ASN A 121 -10.10 -0.86 -2.01
C ASN A 121 -9.80 -1.38 -0.61
N ASN A 122 -9.62 -2.69 -0.44
CA ASN A 122 -9.26 -3.29 0.84
C ASN A 122 -7.86 -2.85 1.32
N LEU A 123 -6.89 -2.76 0.40
CA LEU A 123 -5.56 -2.25 0.73
C LEU A 123 -5.64 -0.80 1.21
N LEU A 124 -6.29 0.06 0.42
CA LEU A 124 -6.44 1.48 0.77
C LEU A 124 -7.16 1.70 2.09
N SER A 125 -8.24 0.95 2.37
CA SER A 125 -8.96 1.04 3.64
C SER A 125 -8.08 0.68 4.83
N LYS A 126 -7.28 -0.37 4.74
CA LYS A 126 -6.36 -0.77 5.80
C LYS A 126 -5.21 0.22 6.00
N GLU A 127 -4.69 0.79 4.91
CA GLU A 127 -3.68 1.85 4.98
C GLU A 127 -4.25 3.10 5.65
N LEU A 128 -5.50 3.46 5.33
CA LEU A 128 -6.20 4.59 5.93
C LEU A 128 -6.34 4.42 7.44
N GLU A 129 -6.78 3.25 7.91
CA GLU A 129 -6.89 2.94 9.33
C GLU A 129 -5.53 3.03 10.05
N LEU A 130 -4.47 2.50 9.43
CA LEU A 130 -3.11 2.58 9.98
C LEU A 130 -2.64 4.02 10.11
N LEU A 131 -2.77 4.84 9.07
CA LEU A 131 -2.36 6.24 9.09
C LEU A 131 -3.16 7.05 10.09
N LYS A 132 -4.49 6.88 10.12
CA LYS A 132 -5.36 7.53 11.09
C LYS A 132 -4.90 7.22 12.52
N SER A 133 -4.61 5.97 12.83
CA SER A 133 -4.13 5.58 14.17
C SER A 133 -2.81 6.24 14.55
N ILE A 134 -1.90 6.43 13.58
CA ILE A 134 -0.62 7.13 13.79
C ILE A 134 -0.85 8.62 14.05
N PHE A 135 -1.78 9.26 13.32
CA PHE A 135 -2.12 10.67 13.55
C PHE A 135 -2.80 10.88 14.89
N GLU A 136 -3.77 10.05 15.24
CA GLU A 136 -4.44 10.09 16.56
C GLU A 136 -3.44 9.93 17.70
N GLU A 137 -2.46 9.04 17.55
CA GLU A 137 -1.36 8.88 18.52
C GLU A 137 -0.53 10.17 18.64
N GLY A 138 -0.12 10.77 17.51
CA GLY A 138 0.68 11.99 17.50
C GLY A 138 -0.05 13.18 18.11
N ILE A 139 -1.36 13.34 17.88
CA ILE A 139 -2.20 14.35 18.50
C ILE A 139 -2.32 14.09 20.01
N ARG A 140 -2.62 12.87 20.40
CA ARG A 140 -2.80 12.47 21.81
C ARG A 140 -1.52 12.64 22.63
N THR A 141 -0.35 12.36 22.05
CA THR A 141 0.94 12.55 22.73
C THR A 141 1.43 13.99 22.69
N GLY A 142 0.73 14.88 22.01
CA GLY A 142 1.13 16.26 21.80
C GLY A 142 2.35 16.41 20.89
N GLU A 143 2.70 15.41 20.11
CA GLU A 143 3.73 15.55 19.07
C GLU A 143 3.24 16.39 17.89
N PHE A 144 1.96 16.27 17.55
CA PHE A 144 1.27 17.07 16.55
C PHE A 144 0.27 18.03 17.19
N GLY A 145 -0.07 19.12 16.48
CA GLY A 145 -1.19 19.97 16.82
C GLY A 145 -2.54 19.28 16.61
N ALA A 146 -3.63 19.94 16.96
CA ALA A 146 -4.97 19.42 16.75
C ALA A 146 -5.41 19.61 15.29
N PHE A 147 -5.81 18.51 14.64
CA PHE A 147 -6.41 18.47 13.31
C PHE A 147 -7.25 17.21 13.16
N ASP A 148 -8.02 17.11 12.09
CA ASP A 148 -8.79 15.92 11.78
C ASP A 148 -7.85 14.81 11.23
N ALA A 149 -7.65 13.75 12.01
CA ALA A 149 -6.78 12.62 11.68
C ALA A 149 -7.28 11.83 10.46
N GLN A 150 -8.60 11.78 10.24
CA GLN A 150 -9.20 11.13 9.08
C GLN A 150 -8.86 11.89 7.80
N VAL A 151 -9.11 13.20 7.79
CA VAL A 151 -8.80 14.08 6.65
C VAL A 151 -7.30 14.05 6.32
N ALA A 152 -6.43 14.07 7.33
CA ALA A 152 -4.98 13.99 7.14
C ALA A 152 -4.56 12.65 6.51
N ALA A 153 -5.13 11.53 6.97
CA ALA A 153 -4.86 10.21 6.42
C ALA A 153 -5.33 10.09 4.96
N GLU A 154 -6.55 10.54 4.67
CA GLU A 154 -7.09 10.57 3.31
C GLU A 154 -6.25 11.44 2.37
N GLY A 155 -5.84 12.61 2.83
CA GLY A 155 -4.99 13.53 2.07
C GLY A 155 -3.62 12.94 1.73
N ILE A 156 -2.97 12.27 2.68
CA ILE A 156 -1.68 11.60 2.43
C ILE A 156 -1.84 10.43 1.46
N ILE A 157 -2.85 9.58 1.63
CA ILE A 157 -3.10 8.48 0.69
C ILE A 157 -3.38 9.02 -0.71
N ALA A 158 -4.24 10.03 -0.83
CA ALA A 158 -4.55 10.65 -2.13
C ALA A 158 -3.30 11.24 -2.80
N ALA A 159 -2.44 11.90 -2.04
CA ALA A 159 -1.18 12.44 -2.54
C ALA A 159 -0.23 11.33 -3.02
N LEU A 160 -0.04 10.27 -2.22
CA LEU A 160 0.83 9.14 -2.57
C LEU A 160 0.31 8.39 -3.80
N CYS A 161 -0.99 8.07 -3.85
CA CYS A 161 -1.61 7.43 -5.01
C CYS A 161 -1.53 8.31 -6.27
N GLY A 162 -1.73 9.63 -6.13
CA GLY A 162 -1.57 10.58 -7.23
C GLY A 162 -0.15 10.62 -7.76
N MET A 163 0.84 10.59 -6.88
CA MET A 163 2.25 10.53 -7.25
C MET A 163 2.57 9.24 -8.01
N GLU A 164 2.13 8.10 -7.52
CA GLU A 164 2.31 6.79 -8.15
C GLU A 164 1.62 6.71 -9.52
N ALA A 165 0.42 7.28 -9.64
CA ALA A 165 -0.29 7.35 -10.91
C ALA A 165 0.48 8.16 -11.95
N ILE A 166 1.07 9.30 -11.57
CA ILE A 166 1.87 10.14 -12.47
C ILE A 166 3.17 9.42 -12.89
N GLU A 167 3.82 8.69 -11.98
CA GLU A 167 4.98 7.84 -12.29
C GLU A 167 4.59 6.70 -13.24
N PHE A 168 3.46 6.07 -12.98
CA PHE A 168 2.91 5.01 -13.82
C PHE A 168 2.70 5.46 -15.27
N PHE A 169 2.23 6.69 -15.51
CA PHE A 169 2.08 7.27 -16.83
C PHE A 169 3.39 7.83 -17.42
N GLY A 170 4.53 7.59 -16.77
CA GLY A 170 5.86 7.99 -17.26
C GLY A 170 6.11 9.51 -17.29
N ARG A 171 5.31 10.28 -16.53
CA ARG A 171 5.40 11.75 -16.50
C ARG A 171 6.27 12.32 -15.38
N LEU A 172 6.82 11.47 -14.50
CA LEU A 172 7.69 11.89 -13.41
C LEU A 172 9.11 11.34 -13.54
N PRO A 173 10.12 12.09 -13.07
CA PRO A 173 11.52 11.62 -13.04
C PRO A 173 11.70 10.45 -12.08
N LYS A 174 12.65 9.54 -12.40
CA LYS A 174 13.04 8.37 -11.57
C LYS A 174 13.51 8.70 -10.13
N GLN A 175 13.57 9.98 -9.72
CA GLN A 175 13.99 10.43 -8.39
C GLN A 175 12.82 10.58 -7.40
N TRP A 176 11.65 10.06 -7.73
CA TRP A 176 10.43 10.29 -6.99
C TRP A 176 10.43 9.75 -5.55
N PRO A 177 11.03 8.60 -5.20
CA PRO A 177 11.09 8.15 -3.80
C PRO A 177 11.69 9.19 -2.85
N LYS A 178 12.77 9.87 -3.27
CA LYS A 178 13.38 10.97 -2.48
C LYS A 178 12.47 12.20 -2.35
N LYS A 179 11.62 12.46 -3.33
CA LYS A 179 10.65 13.56 -3.28
C LYS A 179 9.49 13.26 -2.37
N THR A 180 9.03 12.00 -2.30
CA THR A 180 8.02 11.54 -1.36
C THR A 180 8.48 11.74 0.09
N GLU A 181 9.73 11.39 0.38
CA GLU A 181 10.30 11.61 1.71
C GLU A 181 10.30 13.11 2.10
N LYS A 182 10.76 13.98 1.21
CA LYS A 182 10.76 15.44 1.43
C LYS A 182 9.35 16.01 1.57
N PHE A 183 8.41 15.53 0.77
CA PHE A 183 7.00 15.93 0.90
C PHE A 183 6.45 15.58 2.28
N LEU A 184 6.71 14.37 2.75
CA LEU A 184 6.26 13.95 4.07
C LEU A 184 6.97 14.70 5.20
N GLU A 185 8.24 15.04 5.06
CA GLU A 185 8.94 15.90 6.03
C GLU A 185 8.27 17.28 6.12
N LEU A 186 7.89 17.87 4.98
CA LEU A 186 7.15 19.12 4.95
C LEU A 186 5.81 19.01 5.69
N MET A 187 5.05 17.95 5.43
CA MET A 187 3.77 17.69 6.09
C MET A 187 3.94 17.48 7.60
N ILE A 188 4.91 16.67 8.03
CA ILE A 188 5.20 16.41 9.44
C ILE A 188 5.59 17.72 10.15
N ASN A 189 6.42 18.54 9.55
CA ASN A 189 6.82 19.83 10.12
C ASN A 189 5.63 20.79 10.23
N GLY A 190 4.75 20.83 9.23
CA GLY A 190 3.50 21.58 9.27
C GLY A 190 2.60 21.12 10.42
N MET A 191 2.40 19.82 10.60
CA MET A 191 1.58 19.27 11.69
C MET A 191 2.16 19.57 13.08
N LYS A 192 3.50 19.59 13.22
CA LYS A 192 4.18 20.00 14.46
C LYS A 192 4.04 21.50 14.74
N SER A 193 4.04 22.35 13.71
CA SER A 193 3.90 23.80 13.87
C SER A 193 2.51 24.22 14.32
N LEU A 194 1.45 23.45 13.99
CA LEU A 194 0.09 23.71 14.47
C LEU A 194 -0.03 23.73 16.01
N LYS A 195 0.91 23.05 16.71
CA LYS A 195 1.00 23.11 18.17
C LYS A 195 1.50 24.45 18.67
N LYS A 196 2.47 25.09 18.00
CA LYS A 196 3.07 26.35 18.42
C LYS A 196 2.07 27.52 18.34
N GLY A 197 1.34 27.60 17.22
CA GLY A 197 0.36 28.68 17.02
C GLY A 197 -0.82 28.66 17.98
N ARG A 198 -1.12 27.52 18.62
CA ARG A 198 -2.15 27.42 19.64
C ARG A 198 -1.70 27.97 20.99
N VAL A 199 -0.46 27.68 21.41
CA VAL A 199 0.13 28.17 22.65
C VAL A 199 0.28 29.69 22.61
N GLU A 200 0.78 30.23 21.49
CA GLU A 200 0.94 31.67 21.28
C GLU A 200 -0.42 32.41 21.30
N ASN A 201 -1.49 31.81 20.77
CA ASN A 201 -2.84 32.38 20.80
C ASN A 201 -3.51 32.27 22.18
N GLU A 202 -3.24 31.24 22.97
CA GLU A 202 -3.73 31.06 24.34
C GLU A 202 -3.04 32.05 25.27
N GLU A 203 -1.73 32.23 25.18
CA GLU A 203 -0.95 33.23 25.95
C GLU A 203 -1.36 34.69 25.59
N ALA A 204 -1.54 34.98 24.28
CA ALA A 204 -2.00 36.33 23.84
C ALA A 204 -3.42 36.66 24.30
N ASN A 205 -4.30 35.64 24.43
CA ASN A 205 -5.66 35.88 24.97
C ASN A 205 -5.70 36.03 26.49
N GLU A 206 -4.77 35.36 27.23
CA GLU A 206 -4.64 35.57 28.69
C GLU A 206 -4.07 36.95 29.03
N ASP A 207 -3.08 37.42 28.25
CA ASP A 207 -2.50 38.74 28.41
C ASP A 207 -3.49 39.89 28.03
N ALA A 208 -4.45 39.60 27.12
CA ALA A 208 -5.49 40.58 26.75
C ALA A 208 -6.69 40.63 27.73
N ALA A 209 -6.79 39.62 28.61
CA ALA A 209 -7.88 39.50 29.59
C ALA A 209 -7.49 40.04 31.02
N ASN A 210 -6.21 40.39 31.23
CA ASN A 210 -5.68 41.03 32.46
C ASN A 210 -5.41 42.53 32.24
#